data_9b6128268662836224f6e346551da833
#
_entry.id   9b6128268662836224f6e346551da833
#
_cell.length_a   1.000
_cell.length_b   1.000
_cell.length_c   1.000
_cell.angle_alpha   90.00
_cell.angle_beta   90.00
_cell.angle_gamma   90.00
#
_symmetry.space_group_name_H-M   'P 1'
#
loop_
_entity.id
_entity.type
_entity.pdbx_description
1 polymer ?
#
loop_
_entity_poly.entity_id
_entity_poly.type
_entity_poly.pdbx_seq_one_letter_code
_entity_poly.pdbx_strand_id
1 'polypeptide(L)'
;MHFKNSKTLLLLTLLGLLSGCSEHPNRLPSNSNDVTEQISKIHVHIISRDLSRFIGEGSYQAEIANLANQEKIEENPRVVKKIQAITSRLVQQATEAFPYSRDWDWEIYIVKNDEPNATCGPGGKMVIHTGMLALTEFNEHKLATVLGHEIAHALLEHSRSSIGRDAIAMGTLQAMGQSFKMGMLRLNSLISSMQTVTLPMDRDHEREADVLGMQLMAKAGFNPVVGASIWSDMVSEDSSSALIKRLEPYISSHPTSLERQNTLTQFARQLTSARP
;
A
#
# COMPACT_ATOMS: atom_id res chain seq x y z
N MET A 1 -15.44 28.42 45.93
CA MET A 1 -15.65 27.02 45.47
C MET A 1 -14.96 26.82 44.14
N HIS A 2 -13.93 25.97 44.13
CA HIS A 2 -13.00 25.78 43.03
C HIS A 2 -13.55 24.84 41.98
N PHE A 3 -13.62 25.26 40.72
CA PHE A 3 -13.67 24.35 39.55
C PHE A 3 -12.30 24.27 38.92
N LYS A 4 -11.56 23.20 39.24
CA LYS A 4 -10.28 22.84 38.60
C LYS A 4 -10.53 22.01 37.34
N ASN A 5 -10.10 22.56 36.23
CA ASN A 5 -9.47 21.97 35.05
C ASN A 5 -9.62 20.47 34.80
N SER A 6 -10.68 20.11 34.11
CA SER A 6 -10.89 18.77 33.52
C SER A 6 -10.21 18.62 32.11
N LYS A 7 -9.68 19.71 31.52
CA LYS A 7 -9.16 19.70 30.15
C LYS A 7 -7.70 19.24 30.02
N THR A 8 -6.93 19.31 31.10
CA THR A 8 -5.50 18.94 31.08
C THR A 8 -5.26 17.42 31.23
N LEU A 9 -6.24 16.70 31.77
CA LEU A 9 -6.12 15.27 32.00
C LEU A 9 -6.37 14.42 30.73
N LEU A 10 -7.15 14.96 29.78
CA LEU A 10 -7.47 14.26 28.53
C LEU A 10 -6.29 14.25 27.54
N LEU A 11 -5.41 15.26 27.60
CA LEU A 11 -4.24 15.36 26.70
C LEU A 11 -3.12 14.42 27.11
N LEU A 12 -2.96 14.15 28.41
CA LEU A 12 -1.92 13.26 28.94
C LEU A 12 -2.25 11.77 28.77
N THR A 13 -3.52 11.41 28.69
CA THR A 13 -3.95 10.04 28.44
C THR A 13 -3.80 9.63 26.95
N LEU A 14 -3.84 10.58 26.03
CA LEU A 14 -3.64 10.30 24.60
C LEU A 14 -2.15 10.09 24.25
N LEU A 15 -1.23 10.78 24.93
CA LEU A 15 0.21 10.59 24.74
C LEU A 15 0.73 9.26 25.33
N GLY A 16 0.05 8.71 26.34
CA GLY A 16 0.43 7.45 26.98
C GLY A 16 0.12 6.19 26.16
N LEU A 17 -0.73 6.30 25.14
CA LEU A 17 -1.10 5.18 24.27
C LEU A 17 -0.16 4.98 23.07
N LEU A 18 0.78 5.91 22.84
CA LEU A 18 1.76 5.84 21.73
C LEU A 18 3.09 5.18 22.13
N SER A 19 3.25 4.77 23.39
CA SER A 19 4.48 4.11 23.89
C SER A 19 4.35 2.59 23.94
N GLY A 20 3.74 1.99 22.93
CA GLY A 20 3.80 0.54 22.71
C GLY A 20 5.17 0.17 22.13
N CYS A 21 6.00 -0.47 22.95
CA CYS A 21 7.31 -0.97 22.56
C CYS A 21 7.23 -1.85 21.32
N SER A 22 7.90 -1.45 20.24
CA SER A 22 8.17 -2.29 19.10
C SER A 22 9.31 -3.24 19.42
N GLU A 23 9.01 -4.48 19.76
CA GLU A 23 9.98 -5.55 19.61
C GLU A 23 10.06 -5.88 18.11
N HIS A 24 11.20 -5.58 17.49
CA HIS A 24 11.48 -5.97 16.11
C HIS A 24 11.78 -7.47 16.06
N PRO A 25 10.96 -8.30 15.42
CA PRO A 25 11.37 -9.65 15.10
C PRO A 25 12.26 -9.63 13.86
N ASN A 26 13.57 -9.71 14.06
CA ASN A 26 14.59 -9.87 12.99
C ASN A 26 14.58 -11.28 12.37
N ARG A 27 13.47 -11.99 12.33
CA ARG A 27 13.34 -13.29 11.66
C ARG A 27 12.13 -13.30 10.75
N LEU A 28 12.40 -13.55 9.47
CA LEU A 28 11.36 -13.95 8.52
C LEU A 28 10.69 -15.22 9.03
N PRO A 29 9.36 -15.27 9.14
CA PRO A 29 8.64 -16.43 9.62
C PRO A 29 8.84 -17.62 8.68
N SER A 30 9.14 -18.78 9.25
CA SER A 30 9.42 -20.01 8.52
C SER A 30 8.17 -20.75 8.03
N ASN A 31 6.97 -20.27 8.36
CA ASN A 31 5.72 -20.94 8.02
C ASN A 31 4.62 -19.92 7.63
N SER A 32 3.90 -20.19 6.54
CA SER A 32 2.90 -19.29 5.97
C SER A 32 1.73 -18.91 6.90
N ASN A 33 1.42 -19.80 7.87
CA ASN A 33 0.35 -19.54 8.85
C ASN A 33 0.78 -18.59 9.96
N ASP A 34 2.06 -18.52 10.26
CA ASP A 34 2.64 -17.68 11.31
C ASP A 34 2.70 -16.19 10.88
N VAL A 35 2.91 -15.93 9.58
CA VAL A 35 2.96 -14.59 9.01
C VAL A 35 1.62 -13.87 9.14
N THR A 36 0.52 -14.56 8.79
CA THR A 36 -0.82 -13.96 8.83
C THR A 36 -1.24 -13.61 10.25
N GLU A 37 -0.81 -14.39 11.25
CA GLU A 37 -1.10 -14.15 12.65
C GLU A 37 -0.24 -13.03 13.26
N GLN A 38 1.01 -12.89 12.86
CA GLN A 38 1.90 -11.81 13.32
C GLN A 38 1.55 -10.45 12.71
N ILE A 39 1.21 -10.41 11.41
CA ILE A 39 0.83 -9.18 10.70
C ILE A 39 -0.44 -8.58 11.31
N SER A 40 -1.42 -9.39 11.71
CA SER A 40 -2.71 -8.91 12.20
C SER A 40 -2.69 -8.18 13.56
N LYS A 41 -1.58 -8.22 14.29
CA LYS A 41 -1.48 -7.72 15.68
C LYS A 41 -1.07 -6.26 15.81
N ILE A 42 -0.64 -5.59 14.75
CA ILE A 42 0.08 -4.30 14.86
C ILE A 42 -0.76 -3.09 14.39
N HIS A 43 -1.86 -3.29 13.66
CA HIS A 43 -2.58 -2.17 13.06
C HIS A 43 -3.66 -1.56 13.96
N VAL A 44 -3.45 -0.32 14.39
CA VAL A 44 -4.48 0.48 15.06
C VAL A 44 -5.36 1.13 14.01
N HIS A 45 -6.58 0.65 13.86
CA HIS A 45 -7.57 1.21 12.95
C HIS A 45 -8.49 2.18 13.67
N ILE A 46 -8.46 3.44 13.29
CA ILE A 46 -9.24 4.52 13.91
C ILE A 46 -10.59 4.70 13.24
N ILE A 47 -10.69 4.35 11.96
CA ILE A 47 -11.95 4.37 11.22
C ILE A 47 -12.45 2.94 10.97
N SER A 48 -13.77 2.77 10.80
CA SER A 48 -14.35 1.45 10.48
C SER A 48 -13.97 1.01 9.05
N ARG A 49 -14.04 -0.31 8.80
CA ARG A 49 -13.87 -0.87 7.43
C ARG A 49 -14.85 -0.26 6.45
N ASP A 50 -16.11 -0.17 6.84
CA ASP A 50 -17.17 0.33 5.98
C ASP A 50 -16.95 1.80 5.60
N LEU A 51 -16.51 2.63 6.56
CA LEU A 51 -16.17 4.02 6.29
C LEU A 51 -14.96 4.12 5.34
N SER A 52 -13.92 3.33 5.56
CA SER A 52 -12.75 3.30 4.69
C SER A 52 -13.13 2.89 3.26
N ARG A 53 -13.96 1.84 3.11
CA ARG A 53 -14.46 1.39 1.81
C ARG A 53 -15.31 2.46 1.12
N PHE A 54 -16.23 3.06 1.84
CA PHE A 54 -17.09 4.13 1.32
C PHE A 54 -16.27 5.31 0.79
N ILE A 55 -15.25 5.75 1.54
CA ILE A 55 -14.34 6.83 1.11
C ILE A 55 -13.54 6.39 -0.12
N GLY A 56 -12.94 5.19 -0.08
CA GLY A 56 -12.12 4.66 -1.16
C GLY A 56 -12.91 4.47 -2.45
N GLU A 57 -14.10 3.90 -2.37
CA GLU A 57 -14.98 3.71 -3.52
C GLU A 57 -15.44 5.03 -4.13
N GLY A 58 -15.84 6.01 -3.30
CA GLY A 58 -16.24 7.32 -3.80
C GLY A 58 -15.09 8.05 -4.53
N SER A 59 -13.88 8.00 -3.99
CA SER A 59 -12.70 8.58 -4.61
C SER A 59 -12.35 7.88 -5.94
N TYR A 60 -12.39 6.54 -5.95
CA TYR A 60 -12.13 5.74 -7.14
C TYR A 60 -13.14 6.04 -8.27
N GLN A 61 -14.43 6.04 -7.98
CA GLN A 61 -15.46 6.32 -8.99
C GLN A 61 -15.30 7.72 -9.59
N ALA A 62 -14.98 8.72 -8.76
CA ALA A 62 -14.72 10.07 -9.23
C ALA A 62 -13.48 10.15 -10.13
N GLU A 63 -12.40 9.43 -9.77
CA GLU A 63 -11.19 9.35 -10.56
C GLU A 63 -11.45 8.68 -11.92
N ILE A 64 -12.07 7.50 -11.92
CA ILE A 64 -12.37 6.75 -13.15
C ILE A 64 -13.28 7.54 -14.07
N ALA A 65 -14.32 8.20 -13.55
CA ALA A 65 -15.20 9.05 -14.36
C ALA A 65 -14.44 10.22 -15.01
N ASN A 66 -13.52 10.85 -14.27
CA ASN A 66 -12.68 11.92 -14.80
C ASN A 66 -11.72 11.41 -15.89
N LEU A 67 -11.09 10.25 -15.69
CA LEU A 67 -10.18 9.64 -16.66
C LEU A 67 -10.91 9.16 -17.92
N ALA A 68 -12.12 8.64 -17.78
CA ALA A 68 -12.96 8.24 -18.90
C ALA A 68 -13.35 9.46 -19.76
N ASN A 69 -13.73 10.58 -19.14
CA ASN A 69 -14.02 11.83 -19.85
C ASN A 69 -12.81 12.39 -20.60
N GLN A 70 -11.58 12.03 -20.19
CA GLN A 70 -10.35 12.40 -20.88
C GLN A 70 -9.85 11.34 -21.88
N GLU A 71 -10.63 10.29 -22.13
CA GLU A 71 -10.25 9.13 -22.98
C GLU A 71 -8.95 8.45 -22.55
N LYS A 72 -8.66 8.49 -21.24
CA LYS A 72 -7.44 7.93 -20.65
C LYS A 72 -7.60 6.48 -20.18
N ILE A 73 -8.73 5.87 -20.36
CA ILE A 73 -8.90 4.44 -20.06
C ILE A 73 -8.40 3.61 -21.25
N GLU A 74 -7.58 2.58 -20.94
CA GLU A 74 -7.11 1.62 -21.93
C GLU A 74 -8.20 0.59 -22.22
N GLU A 75 -8.61 0.49 -23.46
CA GLU A 75 -9.71 -0.38 -23.90
C GLU A 75 -9.27 -1.50 -24.85
N ASN A 76 -7.95 -1.60 -25.14
CA ASN A 76 -7.45 -2.68 -25.99
C ASN A 76 -7.81 -4.06 -25.38
N PRO A 77 -8.65 -4.87 -26.03
CA PRO A 77 -9.17 -6.10 -25.42
C PRO A 77 -8.06 -7.11 -25.06
N ARG A 78 -6.93 -7.10 -25.75
CA ARG A 78 -5.81 -8.01 -25.46
C ARG A 78 -5.10 -7.60 -24.16
N VAL A 79 -4.89 -6.30 -23.98
CA VAL A 79 -4.26 -5.74 -22.77
C VAL A 79 -5.20 -5.95 -21.58
N VAL A 80 -6.46 -5.54 -21.71
CA VAL A 80 -7.48 -5.66 -20.65
C VAL A 80 -7.63 -7.11 -20.20
N LYS A 81 -7.83 -8.06 -21.14
CA LYS A 81 -7.97 -9.49 -20.80
C LYS A 81 -6.75 -10.05 -20.09
N LYS A 82 -5.53 -9.65 -20.51
CA LYS A 82 -4.30 -10.13 -19.87
C LYS A 82 -4.21 -9.64 -18.42
N ILE A 83 -4.45 -8.37 -18.17
CA ILE A 83 -4.39 -7.80 -16.81
C ILE A 83 -5.50 -8.38 -15.93
N GLN A 84 -6.73 -8.48 -16.44
CA GLN A 84 -7.84 -9.12 -15.73
C GLN A 84 -7.53 -10.58 -15.36
N ALA A 85 -6.92 -11.35 -16.26
CA ALA A 85 -6.56 -12.75 -15.99
C ALA A 85 -5.51 -12.86 -14.86
N ILE A 86 -4.49 -12.00 -14.86
CA ILE A 86 -3.49 -11.96 -13.77
C ILE A 86 -4.19 -11.58 -12.44
N THR A 87 -4.97 -10.50 -12.46
CA THR A 87 -5.67 -9.99 -11.27
C THR A 87 -6.63 -11.04 -10.70
N SER A 88 -7.44 -11.70 -11.54
CA SER A 88 -8.40 -12.72 -11.09
C SER A 88 -7.73 -13.89 -10.37
N ARG A 89 -6.56 -14.34 -10.85
CA ARG A 89 -5.78 -15.40 -10.18
C ARG A 89 -5.28 -14.95 -8.81
N LEU A 90 -4.84 -13.70 -8.69
CA LEU A 90 -4.40 -13.12 -7.41
C LEU A 90 -5.56 -12.94 -6.45
N VAL A 91 -6.69 -12.39 -6.92
CA VAL A 91 -7.92 -12.18 -6.13
C VAL A 91 -8.47 -13.51 -5.61
N GLN A 92 -8.42 -14.58 -6.39
CA GLN A 92 -8.80 -15.90 -5.90
C GLN A 92 -8.00 -16.28 -4.66
N GLN A 93 -6.68 -16.15 -4.69
CA GLN A 93 -5.82 -16.44 -3.53
C GLN A 93 -6.05 -15.46 -2.37
N ALA A 94 -6.31 -14.20 -2.67
CA ALA A 94 -6.64 -13.18 -1.69
C ALA A 94 -7.91 -13.51 -0.92
N THR A 95 -8.99 -13.89 -1.62
CA THR A 95 -10.29 -14.22 -1.02
C THR A 95 -10.29 -15.56 -0.28
N GLU A 96 -9.42 -16.48 -0.65
CA GLU A 96 -9.17 -17.72 0.10
C GLU A 96 -8.45 -17.44 1.43
N ALA A 97 -7.41 -16.60 1.40
CA ALA A 97 -6.60 -16.27 2.58
C ALA A 97 -7.31 -15.28 3.52
N PHE A 98 -8.09 -14.35 2.98
CA PHE A 98 -8.80 -13.30 3.71
C PHE A 98 -10.29 -13.33 3.40
N PRO A 99 -11.09 -14.19 4.07
CA PRO A 99 -12.51 -14.41 3.75
C PRO A 99 -13.38 -13.14 3.78
N TYR A 100 -13.02 -12.12 4.56
CA TYR A 100 -13.73 -10.85 4.60
C TYR A 100 -13.64 -10.04 3.29
N SER A 101 -12.70 -10.36 2.42
CA SER A 101 -12.54 -9.73 1.11
C SER A 101 -13.37 -10.37 -0.01
N ARG A 102 -14.13 -11.45 0.31
CA ARG A 102 -15.00 -12.14 -0.67
C ARG A 102 -16.14 -11.26 -1.17
N ASP A 103 -16.63 -10.39 -0.29
CA ASP A 103 -17.75 -9.49 -0.60
C ASP A 103 -17.26 -8.13 -1.16
N TRP A 104 -15.97 -8.03 -1.49
CA TRP A 104 -15.44 -6.85 -2.13
C TRP A 104 -15.78 -6.88 -3.62
N ASP A 105 -16.14 -5.73 -4.16
CA ASP A 105 -16.34 -5.54 -5.58
C ASP A 105 -15.01 -5.26 -6.28
N TRP A 106 -14.25 -6.36 -6.50
CA TRP A 106 -12.92 -6.33 -7.10
C TRP A 106 -12.98 -5.85 -8.56
N GLU A 107 -12.30 -4.77 -8.84
CA GLU A 107 -12.29 -4.13 -10.14
C GLU A 107 -10.91 -3.56 -10.45
N ILE A 108 -10.49 -3.62 -11.72
CA ILE A 108 -9.24 -3.03 -12.19
C ILE A 108 -9.45 -2.25 -13.47
N TYR A 109 -9.01 -0.98 -13.48
CA TYR A 109 -8.87 -0.17 -14.69
C TYR A 109 -7.40 0.01 -15.06
N ILE A 110 -7.15 0.08 -16.38
CA ILE A 110 -5.84 0.37 -16.94
C ILE A 110 -5.89 1.79 -17.46
N VAL A 111 -5.00 2.65 -16.96
CA VAL A 111 -4.96 4.07 -17.30
C VAL A 111 -3.82 4.33 -18.27
N LYS A 112 -4.12 5.03 -19.37
CA LYS A 112 -3.13 5.53 -20.34
C LYS A 112 -2.31 6.63 -19.70
N ASN A 113 -1.23 6.25 -19.04
CA ASN A 113 -0.25 7.14 -18.43
C ASN A 113 1.13 6.48 -18.51
N ASP A 114 2.13 7.20 -19.03
CA ASP A 114 3.50 6.70 -19.21
C ASP A 114 4.28 6.62 -17.89
N GLU A 115 3.80 7.26 -16.83
CA GLU A 115 4.38 7.15 -15.49
C GLU A 115 4.02 5.79 -14.89
N PRO A 116 5.01 4.94 -14.51
CA PRO A 116 4.74 3.66 -13.88
C PRO A 116 4.04 3.85 -12.54
N ASN A 117 2.83 3.32 -12.42
CA ASN A 117 2.08 3.33 -11.17
C ASN A 117 1.07 2.17 -11.13
N ALA A 118 0.74 1.74 -9.92
CA ALA A 118 -0.36 0.84 -9.62
C ALA A 118 -0.88 1.13 -8.21
N THR A 119 -2.16 0.91 -7.97
CA THR A 119 -2.78 1.08 -6.65
C THR A 119 -3.91 0.09 -6.44
N CYS A 120 -4.17 -0.27 -5.18
CA CYS A 120 -5.38 -0.97 -4.77
C CYS A 120 -5.98 -0.32 -3.54
N GLY A 121 -7.12 0.33 -3.71
CA GLY A 121 -7.86 0.96 -2.64
C GLY A 121 -8.69 -0.01 -1.80
N PRO A 122 -9.27 0.49 -0.70
CA PRO A 122 -10.19 -0.27 0.13
C PRO A 122 -11.36 -0.82 -0.70
N GLY A 123 -11.70 -2.10 -0.48
CA GLY A 123 -12.76 -2.77 -1.24
C GLY A 123 -12.33 -3.36 -2.59
N GLY A 124 -11.00 -3.39 -2.87
CA GLY A 124 -10.46 -4.05 -4.06
C GLY A 124 -10.53 -3.20 -5.35
N LYS A 125 -10.57 -1.87 -5.22
CA LYS A 125 -10.60 -0.93 -6.34
C LYS A 125 -9.20 -0.65 -6.84
N MET A 126 -8.86 -1.12 -8.04
CA MET A 126 -7.49 -1.14 -8.57
C MET A 126 -7.33 -0.27 -9.79
N VAL A 127 -6.18 0.37 -9.88
CA VAL A 127 -5.71 1.08 -11.07
C VAL A 127 -4.29 0.60 -11.39
N ILE A 128 -3.98 0.45 -12.69
CA ILE A 128 -2.61 0.25 -13.17
C ILE A 128 -2.37 1.13 -14.39
N HIS A 129 -1.22 1.78 -14.44
CA HIS A 129 -0.84 2.63 -15.57
C HIS A 129 -0.17 1.83 -16.70
N THR A 130 -0.35 2.26 -17.94
CA THR A 130 0.37 1.69 -19.08
C THR A 130 1.89 1.78 -18.94
N GLY A 131 2.39 2.80 -18.24
CA GLY A 131 3.80 2.94 -17.88
C GLY A 131 4.32 1.77 -17.03
N MET A 132 3.50 1.22 -16.10
CA MET A 132 3.85 0.03 -15.32
C MET A 132 3.86 -1.23 -16.20
N LEU A 133 2.94 -1.33 -17.17
CA LEU A 133 2.94 -2.43 -18.13
C LEU A 133 4.22 -2.41 -18.99
N ALA A 134 4.64 -1.23 -19.43
CA ALA A 134 5.88 -1.04 -20.19
C ALA A 134 7.12 -1.36 -19.36
N LEU A 135 7.20 -0.88 -18.11
CA LEU A 135 8.30 -1.14 -17.19
C LEU A 135 8.49 -2.64 -16.92
N THR A 136 7.39 -3.36 -16.77
CA THR A 136 7.40 -4.82 -16.55
C THR A 136 7.59 -5.61 -17.85
N GLU A 137 7.75 -4.95 -19.01
CA GLU A 137 7.82 -5.57 -20.33
C GLU A 137 6.62 -6.50 -20.63
N PHE A 138 5.46 -6.18 -20.06
CA PHE A 138 4.27 -7.03 -20.07
C PHE A 138 4.51 -8.46 -19.53
N ASN A 139 5.58 -8.68 -18.75
CA ASN A 139 5.87 -9.96 -18.13
C ASN A 139 4.84 -10.25 -17.02
N GLU A 140 4.13 -11.37 -17.12
CA GLU A 140 3.05 -11.72 -16.20
C GLU A 140 3.52 -11.93 -14.75
N HIS A 141 4.74 -12.41 -14.54
CA HIS A 141 5.30 -12.64 -13.21
C HIS A 141 5.67 -11.32 -12.52
N LYS A 142 6.28 -10.37 -13.26
CA LYS A 142 6.57 -9.03 -12.76
C LYS A 142 5.27 -8.27 -12.47
N LEU A 143 4.29 -8.34 -13.37
CA LEU A 143 2.96 -7.74 -13.17
C LEU A 143 2.24 -8.35 -11.96
N ALA A 144 2.31 -9.67 -11.79
CA ALA A 144 1.72 -10.34 -10.62
C ALA A 144 2.40 -9.94 -9.30
N THR A 145 3.70 -9.61 -9.33
CA THR A 145 4.40 -9.08 -8.14
C THR A 145 3.87 -7.71 -7.77
N VAL A 146 3.75 -6.78 -8.72
CA VAL A 146 3.22 -5.43 -8.48
C VAL A 146 1.76 -5.52 -8.00
N LEU A 147 0.89 -6.20 -8.75
CA LEU A 147 -0.52 -6.32 -8.41
C LEU A 147 -0.75 -7.07 -7.10
N GLY A 148 0.05 -8.09 -6.81
CA GLY A 148 0.02 -8.82 -5.54
C GLY A 148 0.39 -7.94 -4.35
N HIS A 149 1.39 -7.06 -4.51
CA HIS A 149 1.79 -6.07 -3.52
C HIS A 149 0.66 -5.07 -3.25
N GLU A 150 0.02 -4.53 -4.29
CA GLU A 150 -1.11 -3.62 -4.14
C GLU A 150 -2.33 -4.29 -3.49
N ILE A 151 -2.66 -5.52 -3.88
CA ILE A 151 -3.71 -6.33 -3.24
C ILE A 151 -3.38 -6.55 -1.76
N ALA A 152 -2.11 -6.82 -1.42
CA ALA A 152 -1.69 -6.99 -0.03
C ALA A 152 -1.89 -5.72 0.80
N HIS A 153 -1.61 -4.53 0.27
CA HIS A 153 -1.91 -3.27 0.93
C HIS A 153 -3.40 -3.12 1.26
N ALA A 154 -4.28 -3.49 0.34
CA ALA A 154 -5.71 -3.43 0.56
C ALA A 154 -6.18 -4.46 1.60
N LEU A 155 -5.69 -5.71 1.54
CA LEU A 155 -6.00 -6.78 2.49
C LEU A 155 -5.51 -6.46 3.91
N LEU A 156 -4.32 -5.91 4.06
CA LEU A 156 -3.75 -5.51 5.34
C LEU A 156 -4.31 -4.16 5.84
N GLU A 157 -5.20 -3.56 5.06
CA GLU A 157 -5.88 -2.31 5.40
C GLU A 157 -4.92 -1.13 5.64
N HIS A 158 -3.75 -1.11 4.96
CA HIS A 158 -2.74 -0.06 5.11
C HIS A 158 -3.31 1.32 4.79
N SER A 159 -4.11 1.45 3.73
CA SER A 159 -4.82 2.69 3.37
C SER A 159 -5.79 3.14 4.48
N ARG A 160 -6.47 2.19 5.15
CA ARG A 160 -7.36 2.49 6.28
C ARG A 160 -6.59 3.07 7.47
N SER A 161 -5.41 2.52 7.76
CA SER A 161 -4.51 3.04 8.78
C SER A 161 -4.03 4.45 8.44
N SER A 162 -3.66 4.70 7.18
CA SER A 162 -3.21 6.01 6.71
C SER A 162 -4.32 7.05 6.77
N ILE A 163 -5.51 6.76 6.23
CA ILE A 163 -6.68 7.66 6.30
C ILE A 163 -7.01 8.02 7.75
N GLY A 164 -6.97 7.04 8.65
CA GLY A 164 -7.23 7.28 10.08
C GLY A 164 -6.19 8.19 10.73
N ARG A 165 -4.91 7.96 10.45
CA ARG A 165 -3.81 8.82 10.93
C ARG A 165 -3.94 10.25 10.40
N ASP A 166 -4.21 10.40 9.10
CA ASP A 166 -4.35 11.70 8.46
C ASP A 166 -5.55 12.47 9.02
N ALA A 167 -6.67 11.80 9.26
CA ALA A 167 -7.85 12.42 9.87
C ALA A 167 -7.55 12.93 11.29
N ILE A 168 -6.80 12.18 12.10
CA ILE A 168 -6.38 12.63 13.44
C ILE A 168 -5.40 13.78 13.32
N ALA A 169 -4.38 13.67 12.46
CA ALA A 169 -3.39 14.70 12.26
C ALA A 169 -4.06 16.02 11.85
N MET A 170 -4.97 15.97 10.88
CA MET A 170 -5.71 17.15 10.43
C MET A 170 -6.62 17.70 11.52
N GLY A 171 -7.36 16.85 12.24
CA GLY A 171 -8.21 17.28 13.36
C GLY A 171 -7.42 17.91 14.50
N THR A 172 -6.27 17.32 14.87
CA THR A 172 -5.36 17.85 15.89
C THR A 172 -4.76 19.18 15.44
N LEU A 173 -4.30 19.29 14.20
CA LEU A 173 -3.74 20.51 13.64
C LEU A 173 -4.78 21.62 13.55
N GLN A 174 -6.00 21.30 13.16
CA GLN A 174 -7.09 22.29 13.10
C GLN A 174 -7.44 22.81 14.50
N ALA A 175 -7.53 21.92 15.50
CA ALA A 175 -7.75 22.29 16.89
C ALA A 175 -6.61 23.16 17.45
N MET A 176 -5.35 22.81 17.16
CA MET A 176 -4.18 23.60 17.54
C MET A 176 -4.17 24.95 16.82
N GLY A 177 -4.44 25.00 15.53
CA GLY A 177 -4.51 26.25 14.75
C GLY A 177 -5.53 27.23 15.32
N GLN A 178 -6.71 26.72 15.72
CA GLN A 178 -7.76 27.52 16.37
C GLN A 178 -7.34 27.99 17.77
N SER A 179 -6.71 27.11 18.56
CA SER A 179 -6.33 27.41 19.95
C SER A 179 -5.15 28.40 20.03
N PHE A 180 -4.19 28.30 19.10
CA PHE A 180 -2.95 29.10 19.10
C PHE A 180 -2.95 30.24 18.10
N LYS A 181 -4.02 30.47 17.34
CA LYS A 181 -4.09 31.46 16.25
C LYS A 181 -2.86 31.36 15.30
N MET A 182 -2.47 30.14 15.00
CA MET A 182 -1.30 29.88 14.15
C MET A 182 -1.57 30.30 12.71
N GLY A 183 -0.63 31.01 12.09
CA GLY A 183 -0.70 31.31 10.67
C GLY A 183 -0.48 30.06 9.81
N MET A 184 -1.00 30.09 8.58
CA MET A 184 -0.97 28.97 7.62
C MET A 184 0.44 28.40 7.38
N LEU A 185 1.49 29.23 7.38
CA LEU A 185 2.88 28.81 7.20
C LEU A 185 3.38 27.90 8.33
N ARG A 186 3.00 28.21 9.59
CA ARG A 186 3.37 27.39 10.74
C ARG A 186 2.59 26.07 10.76
N LEU A 187 1.33 26.11 10.34
CA LEU A 187 0.51 24.90 10.20
C LEU A 187 1.12 23.96 9.15
N ASN A 188 1.50 24.47 7.98
CA ASN A 188 2.14 23.67 6.93
C ASN A 188 3.48 23.08 7.36
N SER A 189 4.29 23.85 8.13
CA SER A 189 5.55 23.34 8.69
C SER A 189 5.32 22.18 9.67
N LEU A 190 4.25 22.26 10.47
CA LEU A 190 3.87 21.19 11.41
C LEU A 190 3.39 19.93 10.66
N ILE A 191 2.60 20.09 9.61
CA ILE A 191 2.17 19.00 8.73
C ILE A 191 3.38 18.28 8.13
N SER A 192 4.34 19.03 7.59
CA SER A 192 5.56 18.46 7.00
C SER A 192 6.42 17.71 8.04
N SER A 193 6.50 18.20 9.29
CA SER A 193 7.22 17.50 10.35
C SER A 193 6.51 16.21 10.80
N MET A 194 5.18 16.15 10.75
CA MET A 194 4.43 14.93 11.06
C MET A 194 4.60 13.85 9.99
N GLN A 195 4.72 14.22 8.71
CA GLN A 195 5.02 13.28 7.63
C GLN A 195 6.34 12.54 7.87
N THR A 196 7.35 13.21 8.43
CA THR A 196 8.64 12.59 8.76
C THR A 196 8.53 11.51 9.85
N VAL A 197 7.57 11.62 10.76
CA VAL A 197 7.33 10.64 11.84
C VAL A 197 6.58 9.41 11.36
N THR A 198 5.81 9.50 10.27
CA THR A 198 5.03 8.38 9.71
C THR A 198 5.86 7.45 8.83
N LEU A 199 7.00 7.90 8.30
CA LEU A 199 7.87 7.14 7.41
C LEU A 199 8.31 5.74 7.93
N PRO A 200 8.66 5.54 9.22
CA PRO A 200 9.00 4.21 9.72
C PRO A 200 7.83 3.23 9.67
N MET A 201 6.62 3.68 9.96
CA MET A 201 5.41 2.85 9.89
C MET A 201 5.08 2.46 8.44
N ASP A 202 5.31 3.36 7.49
CA ASP A 202 5.11 3.08 6.08
C ASP A 202 6.09 2.02 5.57
N ARG A 203 7.32 1.99 6.05
CA ARG A 203 8.30 0.92 5.73
C ARG A 203 7.88 -0.45 6.22
N ASP A 204 7.24 -0.54 7.38
CA ASP A 204 6.71 -1.81 7.88
C ASP A 204 5.52 -2.27 7.03
N HIS A 205 4.63 -1.37 6.64
CA HIS A 205 3.55 -1.65 5.69
C HIS A 205 4.10 -2.18 4.35
N GLU A 206 5.19 -1.60 3.85
CA GLU A 206 5.83 -2.07 2.62
C GLU A 206 6.37 -3.49 2.75
N ARG A 207 7.06 -3.82 3.86
CA ARG A 207 7.57 -5.17 4.12
C ARG A 207 6.45 -6.20 4.23
N GLU A 208 5.36 -5.85 4.90
CA GLU A 208 4.19 -6.71 5.04
C GLU A 208 3.51 -6.95 3.69
N ALA A 209 3.33 -5.90 2.89
CA ALA A 209 2.77 -5.99 1.55
C ALA A 209 3.66 -6.81 0.61
N ASP A 210 4.97 -6.67 0.70
CA ASP A 210 5.93 -7.48 -0.06
C ASP A 210 5.81 -8.97 0.24
N VAL A 211 5.79 -9.33 1.53
CA VAL A 211 5.73 -10.73 1.96
C VAL A 211 4.39 -11.35 1.54
N LEU A 212 3.28 -10.69 1.86
CA LEU A 212 1.96 -11.20 1.51
C LEU A 212 1.75 -11.22 -0.02
N GLY A 213 2.12 -10.17 -0.73
CA GLY A 213 1.99 -10.07 -2.18
C GLY A 213 2.77 -11.18 -2.89
N MET A 214 4.00 -11.47 -2.43
CA MET A 214 4.83 -12.55 -2.96
C MET A 214 4.21 -13.93 -2.69
N GLN A 215 3.59 -14.14 -1.53
CA GLN A 215 2.86 -15.38 -1.23
C GLN A 215 1.63 -15.56 -2.12
N LEU A 216 0.84 -14.49 -2.32
CA LEU A 216 -0.33 -14.52 -3.18
C LEU A 216 0.05 -14.86 -4.62
N MET A 217 1.07 -14.20 -5.19
CA MET A 217 1.51 -14.50 -6.55
C MET A 217 2.06 -15.91 -6.70
N ALA A 218 2.80 -16.41 -5.71
CA ALA A 218 3.29 -17.77 -5.72
C ALA A 218 2.15 -18.79 -5.70
N LYS A 219 1.17 -18.64 -4.80
CA LYS A 219 -0.03 -19.49 -4.74
C LYS A 219 -0.87 -19.41 -6.02
N ALA A 220 -0.95 -18.23 -6.64
CA ALA A 220 -1.60 -18.02 -7.92
C ALA A 220 -0.84 -18.64 -9.12
N GLY A 221 0.29 -19.33 -8.88
CA GLY A 221 1.05 -20.05 -9.89
C GLY A 221 2.03 -19.20 -10.70
N PHE A 222 2.29 -17.96 -10.29
CA PHE A 222 3.35 -17.14 -10.88
C PHE A 222 4.72 -17.49 -10.29
N ASN A 223 5.80 -17.16 -11.02
CA ASN A 223 7.17 -17.42 -10.58
C ASN A 223 7.71 -16.27 -9.71
N PRO A 224 7.90 -16.48 -8.39
CA PRO A 224 8.34 -15.41 -7.50
C PRO A 224 9.75 -14.89 -7.82
N VAL A 225 10.65 -15.75 -8.31
CA VAL A 225 12.03 -15.35 -8.64
C VAL A 225 12.05 -14.40 -9.83
N VAL A 226 11.26 -14.70 -10.87
CA VAL A 226 11.11 -13.80 -12.02
C VAL A 226 10.39 -12.52 -11.61
N GLY A 227 9.37 -12.63 -10.75
CA GLY A 227 8.65 -11.47 -10.24
C GLY A 227 9.54 -10.52 -9.45
N ALA A 228 10.36 -11.04 -8.56
CA ALA A 228 11.25 -10.24 -7.71
C ALA A 228 12.30 -9.43 -8.49
N SER A 229 12.60 -9.80 -9.76
CA SER A 229 13.54 -9.02 -10.57
C SER A 229 13.08 -7.61 -10.88
N ILE A 230 11.77 -7.32 -10.78
CA ILE A 230 11.26 -5.96 -11.00
C ILE A 230 11.89 -4.93 -10.05
N TRP A 231 12.19 -5.33 -8.81
CA TRP A 231 12.85 -4.45 -7.85
C TRP A 231 14.30 -4.15 -8.24
N SER A 232 15.01 -5.13 -8.85
CA SER A 232 16.33 -4.92 -9.41
C SER A 232 16.28 -3.97 -10.61
N ASP A 233 15.26 -4.11 -11.44
CA ASP A 233 15.06 -3.26 -12.61
C ASP A 233 14.79 -1.80 -12.22
N MET A 234 14.14 -1.58 -11.06
CA MET A 234 13.85 -0.24 -10.53
C MET A 234 15.04 0.43 -9.84
N VAL A 235 15.98 -0.34 -9.30
CA VAL A 235 17.09 0.17 -8.44
C VAL A 235 18.46 0.03 -9.10
N SER A 236 18.55 -0.44 -10.35
CA SER A 236 19.84 -0.63 -11.01
C SER A 236 20.64 0.68 -11.10
N GLU A 237 21.95 0.63 -10.76
CA GLU A 237 22.86 1.80 -10.84
C GLU A 237 22.99 2.34 -12.27
N ASP A 238 22.70 1.50 -13.28
CA ASP A 238 22.68 1.87 -14.70
C ASP A 238 21.37 2.53 -15.14
N SER A 239 20.40 2.72 -14.20
CA SER A 239 19.16 3.38 -14.53
C SER A 239 19.42 4.81 -14.98
N SER A 240 19.02 5.16 -16.20
CA SER A 240 19.15 6.53 -16.68
C SER A 240 18.42 7.50 -15.76
N SER A 241 18.91 8.73 -15.62
CA SER A 241 18.24 9.77 -14.84
C SER A 241 16.78 9.98 -15.28
N ALA A 242 16.46 9.71 -16.54
CA ALA A 242 15.11 9.75 -17.08
C ALA A 242 14.22 8.63 -16.54
N LEU A 243 14.76 7.39 -16.38
CA LEU A 243 14.01 6.28 -15.79
C LEU A 243 13.73 6.52 -14.30
N ILE A 244 14.73 6.96 -13.55
CA ILE A 244 14.58 7.30 -12.13
C ILE A 244 13.50 8.36 -11.95
N LYS A 245 13.51 9.43 -12.77
CA LYS A 245 12.49 10.48 -12.74
C LYS A 245 11.08 9.94 -13.05
N ARG A 246 10.96 8.99 -13.99
CA ARG A 246 9.67 8.35 -14.31
C ARG A 246 9.17 7.45 -13.19
N LEU A 247 10.07 6.81 -12.43
CA LEU A 247 9.75 5.94 -11.30
C LEU A 247 9.45 6.70 -10.01
N GLU A 248 9.84 7.99 -9.92
CA GLU A 248 9.70 8.79 -8.71
C GLU A 248 8.28 8.74 -8.09
N PRO A 249 7.19 8.85 -8.86
CA PRO A 249 5.84 8.79 -8.28
C PRO A 249 5.56 7.45 -7.59
N TYR A 250 6.00 6.34 -8.18
CA TYR A 250 5.82 5.02 -7.59
C TYR A 250 6.78 4.78 -6.40
N ILE A 251 8.04 5.19 -6.52
CA ILE A 251 9.03 5.06 -5.44
C ILE A 251 8.69 5.96 -4.25
N SER A 252 8.09 7.14 -4.49
CA SER A 252 7.68 8.03 -3.40
C SER A 252 6.53 7.49 -2.57
N SER A 253 5.61 6.75 -3.19
CA SER A 253 4.52 6.04 -2.49
C SER A 253 4.96 4.70 -1.90
N HIS A 254 5.95 4.04 -2.54
CA HIS A 254 6.50 2.73 -2.16
C HIS A 254 8.03 2.80 -2.02
N PRO A 255 8.56 3.33 -0.91
CA PRO A 255 10.00 3.50 -0.74
C PRO A 255 10.78 2.21 -0.91
N THR A 256 11.71 2.20 -1.86
CA THR A 256 12.59 1.07 -2.14
C THR A 256 13.88 1.16 -1.36
N SER A 257 14.51 0.02 -1.04
CA SER A 257 15.84 -0.05 -0.46
C SER A 257 16.54 -1.34 -0.92
N LEU A 258 17.88 -1.33 -0.92
CA LEU A 258 18.67 -2.53 -1.18
C LEU A 258 18.34 -3.67 -0.19
N GLU A 259 18.05 -3.33 1.07
CA GLU A 259 17.63 -4.28 2.08
C GLU A 259 16.32 -4.98 1.66
N ARG A 260 15.31 -4.20 1.25
CA ARG A 260 14.01 -4.70 0.79
C ARG A 260 14.17 -5.60 -0.43
N GLN A 261 14.96 -5.19 -1.42
CA GLN A 261 15.27 -5.98 -2.62
C GLN A 261 15.93 -7.33 -2.27
N ASN A 262 16.95 -7.32 -1.40
CA ASN A 262 17.66 -8.53 -0.99
C ASN A 262 16.72 -9.49 -0.24
N THR A 263 15.90 -8.96 0.68
CA THR A 263 14.92 -9.74 1.45
C THR A 263 13.92 -10.41 0.53
N LEU A 264 13.36 -9.68 -0.45
CA LEU A 264 12.40 -10.22 -1.41
C LEU A 264 13.02 -11.28 -2.32
N THR A 265 14.24 -11.05 -2.78
CA THR A 265 14.96 -12.04 -3.61
C THR A 265 15.19 -13.34 -2.85
N GLN A 266 15.59 -13.26 -1.58
CA GLN A 266 15.78 -14.43 -0.73
C GLN A 266 14.45 -15.15 -0.48
N PHE A 267 13.39 -14.41 -0.17
CA PHE A 267 12.06 -14.96 0.09
C PHE A 267 11.46 -15.62 -1.17
N ALA A 268 11.65 -15.02 -2.34
CA ALA A 268 11.23 -15.61 -3.62
C ALA A 268 11.88 -16.99 -3.88
N ARG A 269 13.17 -17.14 -3.57
CA ARG A 269 13.88 -18.42 -3.67
C ARG A 269 13.33 -19.45 -2.71
N GLN A 270 13.02 -19.07 -1.47
CA GLN A 270 12.40 -19.95 -0.47
C GLN A 270 11.03 -20.47 -0.93
N LEU A 271 10.18 -19.57 -1.45
CA LEU A 271 8.87 -19.95 -1.98
C LEU A 271 8.95 -20.89 -3.18
N THR A 272 10.00 -20.78 -3.98
CA THR A 272 10.20 -21.65 -5.15
C THR A 272 10.73 -23.02 -4.75
N SER A 273 11.63 -23.11 -3.75
CA SER A 273 12.19 -24.36 -3.24
C SER A 273 11.19 -25.18 -2.42
N ALA A 274 10.18 -24.54 -1.83
CA ALA A 274 9.12 -25.19 -1.04
C ALA A 274 7.98 -25.77 -1.88
N ARG A 275 8.00 -25.58 -3.21
CA ARG A 275 7.02 -26.23 -4.11
C ARG A 275 7.40 -27.70 -4.28
N PRO A 276 6.46 -28.64 -4.02
CA PRO A 276 6.70 -30.08 -4.22
C PRO A 276 6.94 -30.42 -5.70
#